data_1270d5125d0cc461b9cf1e080d44a425
#
_entry.id   1270d5125d0cc461b9cf1e080d44a425
#
_cell.length_a   1.000
_cell.length_b   1.000
_cell.length_c   1.000
_cell.angle_alpha   90.00
_cell.angle_beta   90.00
_cell.angle_gamma   90.00
#
_symmetry.space_group_name_H-M   'P 1'
#
loop_
_entity.id
_entity.type
_entity.pdbx_description
1 polymer ?
#
loop_
_entity_poly.entity_id
_entity_poly.type
_entity_poly.pdbx_seq_one_letter_code
_entity_poly.pdbx_strand_id
1 'polypeptide(L)'
;MKLLGTYKMKNGSTEAFLSELSGMGIPEIVRAESGCLRYDYFLPADGSTDCVILVEEWESAELQALHLEQPHMKRLADIKPRFVRETAVEVIAEQRTSCGS
;
A
#
# COMPACT_ATOMS: atom_id res chain seq x y z
N MET A 1 -13.82 3.59 1.88
CA MET A 1 -12.80 3.45 2.94
C MET A 1 -11.44 3.76 2.35
N LYS A 2 -10.74 4.73 2.92
CA LYS A 2 -9.40 5.13 2.47
C LYS A 2 -8.37 4.82 3.55
N LEU A 3 -7.23 4.29 3.12
CA LEU A 3 -6.14 3.93 4.01
C LEU A 3 -4.85 4.56 3.52
N LEU A 4 -4.05 5.04 4.46
CA LEU A 4 -2.70 5.51 4.18
C LEU A 4 -1.72 4.62 4.94
N GLY A 5 -0.90 3.90 4.19
CA GLY A 5 0.18 3.11 4.76
C GLY A 5 1.50 3.83 4.62
N THR A 6 2.28 3.86 5.68
CA THR A 6 3.64 4.38 5.66
C THR A 6 4.59 3.27 6.06
N TYR A 7 5.48 2.90 5.16
CA TYR A 7 6.48 1.87 5.41
C TYR A 7 7.82 2.52 5.58
N LYS A 8 8.38 2.41 6.78
CA LYS A 8 9.76 2.82 7.02
C LYS A 8 10.67 1.69 6.58
N MET A 9 11.55 1.98 5.65
CA MET A 9 12.35 0.98 4.97
C MET A 9 13.65 0.72 5.71
N LYS A 10 14.12 -0.53 5.62
CA LYS A 10 15.48 -0.87 6.01
C LYS A 10 16.43 -0.16 5.06
N ASN A 11 17.60 0.18 5.55
CA ASN A 11 18.58 0.94 4.78
C ASN A 11 18.87 0.29 3.42
N GLY A 12 18.69 1.05 2.35
CA GLY A 12 18.97 0.58 1.00
C GLY A 12 17.98 -0.42 0.43
N SER A 13 16.82 -0.63 1.06
CA SER A 13 15.87 -1.69 0.67
C SER A 13 14.73 -1.23 -0.23
N THR A 14 14.58 0.06 -0.45
CA THR A 14 13.41 0.59 -1.15
C THR A 14 13.30 0.09 -2.59
N GLU A 15 14.37 0.21 -3.37
CA GLU A 15 14.38 -0.26 -4.76
C GLU A 15 14.13 -1.76 -4.85
N ALA A 16 14.79 -2.54 -3.99
CA ALA A 16 14.61 -3.98 -3.95
C ALA A 16 13.17 -4.36 -3.62
N PHE A 17 12.56 -3.66 -2.68
CA PHE A 17 11.17 -3.89 -2.31
C PHE A 17 10.21 -3.61 -3.47
N LEU A 18 10.36 -2.46 -4.12
CA LEU A 18 9.51 -2.10 -5.25
C LEU A 18 9.70 -3.06 -6.43
N SER A 19 10.92 -3.51 -6.66
CA SER A 19 11.22 -4.51 -7.68
C SER A 19 10.54 -5.85 -7.36
N GLU A 20 10.57 -6.26 -6.11
CA GLU A 20 9.92 -7.50 -5.66
C GLU A 20 8.41 -7.42 -5.84
N LEU A 21 7.80 -6.30 -5.46
CA LEU A 21 6.36 -6.07 -5.66
C LEU A 21 5.99 -6.17 -7.14
N SER A 22 6.78 -5.55 -8.00
CA SER A 22 6.57 -5.58 -9.44
C SER A 22 6.72 -6.99 -10.00
N GLY A 23 7.75 -7.70 -9.57
CA GLY A 23 8.00 -9.07 -10.00
C GLY A 23 6.91 -10.05 -9.58
N MET A 24 6.28 -9.82 -8.44
CA MET A 24 5.15 -10.61 -7.96
C MET A 24 3.82 -10.19 -8.60
N GLY A 25 3.78 -9.06 -9.29
CA GLY A 25 2.56 -8.51 -9.86
C GLY A 25 1.55 -8.03 -8.82
N ILE A 26 1.99 -7.72 -7.61
CA ILE A 26 1.11 -7.37 -6.50
C ILE A 26 0.20 -6.18 -6.83
N PRO A 27 0.71 -5.04 -7.32
CA PRO A 27 -0.17 -3.89 -7.57
C PRO A 27 -1.30 -4.22 -8.56
N GLU A 28 -0.99 -4.92 -9.64
CA GLU A 28 -1.96 -5.27 -10.68
C GLU A 28 -3.00 -6.26 -10.15
N ILE A 29 -2.56 -7.26 -9.39
CA ILE A 29 -3.47 -8.26 -8.81
C ILE A 29 -4.41 -7.59 -7.82
N VAL A 30 -3.91 -6.71 -6.95
CA VAL A 30 -4.75 -6.03 -5.98
C VAL A 30 -5.76 -5.11 -6.66
N ARG A 31 -5.34 -4.36 -7.67
CA ARG A 31 -6.24 -3.46 -8.41
C ARG A 31 -7.36 -4.20 -9.11
N ALA A 32 -7.18 -5.47 -9.42
CA ALA A 32 -8.20 -6.33 -10.02
C ALA A 32 -9.14 -6.96 -8.99
N GLU A 33 -8.86 -6.83 -7.70
CA GLU A 33 -9.74 -7.37 -6.65
C GLU A 33 -11.05 -6.62 -6.60
N SER A 34 -12.12 -7.35 -6.24
CA SER A 34 -13.44 -6.78 -6.10
C SER A 34 -13.44 -5.67 -5.04
N GLY A 35 -13.95 -4.51 -5.39
CA GLY A 35 -14.07 -3.38 -4.49
C GLY A 35 -12.81 -2.52 -4.34
N CYS A 36 -11.72 -2.87 -5.02
CA CYS A 36 -10.54 -2.03 -5.01
C CYS A 36 -10.74 -0.82 -5.92
N LEU A 37 -10.75 0.36 -5.34
CA LEU A 37 -10.89 1.62 -6.07
C LEU A 37 -9.54 2.27 -6.34
N ARG A 38 -8.56 2.03 -5.45
CA ARG A 38 -7.22 2.57 -5.59
C ARG A 38 -6.24 1.73 -4.81
N TYR A 39 -5.06 1.52 -5.40
CA TYR A 39 -3.94 0.85 -4.73
C TYR A 39 -2.65 1.30 -5.38
N ASP A 40 -2.03 2.35 -4.82
CA ASP A 40 -0.87 3.01 -5.41
C ASP A 40 0.23 3.22 -4.40
N TYR A 41 1.46 2.94 -4.82
CA TYR A 41 2.66 3.23 -4.05
C TYR A 41 3.27 4.56 -4.49
N PHE A 42 3.78 5.31 -3.53
CA PHE A 42 4.41 6.61 -3.76
C PHE A 42 5.72 6.70 -3.01
N LEU A 43 6.62 7.51 -3.54
CA LEU A 43 7.88 7.85 -2.88
C LEU A 43 7.87 9.33 -2.53
N PRO A 44 8.60 9.73 -1.47
CA PRO A 44 8.72 11.16 -1.13
C PRO A 44 9.30 11.95 -2.29
N ALA A 45 8.73 13.11 -2.56
CA ALA A 45 9.15 13.98 -3.65
C ALA A 45 10.52 14.62 -3.44
N ASP A 46 11.00 14.64 -2.19
CA ASP A 46 12.31 15.19 -1.85
C ASP A 46 13.48 14.25 -2.18
N GLY A 47 13.18 13.09 -2.76
CA GLY A 47 14.20 12.10 -3.12
C GLY A 47 14.63 11.18 -1.96
N SER A 48 14.01 11.32 -0.79
CA SER A 48 14.24 10.40 0.32
C SER A 48 13.87 8.97 -0.08
N THR A 49 14.67 8.00 0.33
CA THR A 49 14.44 6.58 0.03
C THR A 49 14.18 5.76 1.29
N ASP A 50 13.92 6.42 2.42
CA ASP A 50 13.74 5.75 3.69
C ASP A 50 12.27 5.41 4.00
N CYS A 51 11.33 5.83 3.18
CA CYS A 51 9.95 5.41 3.33
C CYS A 51 9.23 5.22 1.99
N VAL A 52 8.21 4.37 2.02
CA VAL A 52 7.30 4.12 0.91
C VAL A 52 5.88 4.37 1.42
N ILE A 53 5.08 5.07 0.63
CA ILE A 53 3.71 5.40 0.98
C ILE A 53 2.78 4.54 0.12
N LEU A 54 1.77 3.95 0.74
CA LEU A 54 0.72 3.22 0.04
C LEU A 54 -0.61 3.91 0.29
N VAL A 55 -1.30 4.26 -0.78
CA VAL A 55 -2.66 4.79 -0.69
C VAL A 55 -3.62 3.74 -1.23
N GLU A 56 -4.59 3.37 -0.39
CA GLU A 56 -5.62 2.40 -0.75
C GLU A 56 -7.01 3.01 -0.61
N GLU A 57 -7.89 2.62 -1.51
CA GLU A 57 -9.30 2.96 -1.40
C GLU A 57 -10.13 1.75 -1.77
N TRP A 58 -11.13 1.44 -0.94
CA TRP A 58 -12.01 0.28 -1.08
C TRP A 58 -13.47 0.69 -0.98
N GLU A 59 -14.32 -0.02 -1.70
CA GLU A 59 -15.76 0.26 -1.64
C GLU A 59 -16.35 0.06 -0.26
N SER A 60 -15.79 -0.90 0.52
CA SER A 60 -16.26 -1.18 1.87
C SER A 60 -15.14 -1.75 2.74
N ALA A 61 -15.34 -1.68 4.05
CA ALA A 61 -14.41 -2.29 5.00
C ALA A 61 -14.38 -3.82 4.88
N GLU A 62 -15.51 -4.43 4.51
CA GLU A 62 -15.60 -5.88 4.32
C GLU A 62 -14.74 -6.34 3.15
N LEU A 63 -14.75 -5.59 2.05
CA LEU A 63 -13.93 -5.93 0.88
C LEU A 63 -12.44 -5.72 1.15
N GLN A 64 -12.09 -4.70 1.93
CA GLN A 64 -10.72 -4.52 2.36
C GLN A 64 -10.24 -5.66 3.26
N ALA A 65 -11.10 -6.13 4.17
CA ALA A 65 -10.78 -7.27 5.02
C ALA A 65 -10.58 -8.54 4.21
N LEU A 66 -11.42 -8.76 3.20
CA LEU A 66 -11.29 -9.91 2.30
C LEU A 66 -9.99 -9.84 1.50
N HIS A 67 -9.59 -8.65 1.08
CA HIS A 67 -8.31 -8.42 0.42
C HIS A 67 -7.13 -8.95 1.24
N LEU A 68 -7.13 -8.71 2.55
CA LEU A 68 -6.03 -9.14 3.41
C LEU A 68 -5.91 -10.66 3.54
N GLU A 69 -6.96 -11.40 3.20
CA GLU A 69 -6.97 -12.86 3.25
C GLU A 69 -6.51 -13.52 1.95
N GLN A 70 -6.25 -12.74 0.90
CA GLN A 70 -5.87 -13.28 -0.39
C GLN A 70 -4.47 -13.91 -0.37
N PRO A 71 -4.24 -14.99 -1.16
CA PRO A 71 -2.93 -15.66 -1.18
C PRO A 71 -1.77 -14.73 -1.51
N HIS A 72 -1.96 -13.79 -2.44
CA HIS A 72 -0.90 -12.86 -2.80
C HIS A 72 -0.55 -11.91 -1.66
N MET A 73 -1.51 -11.57 -0.79
CA MET A 73 -1.25 -10.73 0.38
C MET A 73 -0.49 -11.51 1.45
N LYS A 74 -0.74 -12.81 1.57
CA LYS A 74 0.03 -13.66 2.48
C LYS A 74 1.48 -13.79 2.02
N ARG A 75 1.70 -13.93 0.72
CA ARG A 75 3.06 -13.95 0.16
C ARG A 75 3.77 -12.62 0.41
N LEU A 76 3.06 -11.51 0.24
CA LEU A 76 3.63 -10.20 0.53
C LEU A 76 4.02 -10.08 2.01
N ALA A 77 3.15 -10.53 2.91
CA ALA A 77 3.43 -10.51 4.35
C ALA A 77 4.70 -11.31 4.70
N ASP A 78 4.96 -12.40 3.98
CA ASP A 78 6.15 -13.22 4.21
C ASP A 78 7.45 -12.53 3.80
N ILE A 79 7.43 -11.78 2.71
CA ILE A 79 8.65 -11.12 2.21
C ILE A 79 8.87 -9.72 2.79
N LYS A 80 7.80 -9.06 3.20
CA LYS A 80 7.83 -7.67 3.65
C LYS A 80 8.86 -7.39 4.74
N PRO A 81 9.00 -8.23 5.79
CA PRO A 81 9.99 -7.98 6.85
C PRO A 81 11.45 -7.92 6.38
N ARG A 82 11.74 -8.43 5.19
CA ARG A 82 13.09 -8.36 4.64
C ARG A 82 13.46 -6.93 4.22
N PHE A 83 12.46 -6.12 3.91
CA PHE A 83 12.65 -4.79 3.33
C PHE A 83 12.13 -3.67 4.22
N VAL A 84 11.08 -3.93 4.98
CA VAL A 84 10.35 -2.94 5.75
C VAL A 84 10.67 -3.10 7.23
N ARG A 85 11.11 -1.99 7.84
CA ARG A 85 11.48 -1.95 9.26
C ARG A 85 10.26 -1.71 10.15
N GLU A 86 9.33 -0.88 9.69
CA GLU A 86 8.18 -0.47 10.46
C GLU A 86 7.03 -0.10 9.54
N THR A 87 5.82 -0.47 9.91
CA THR A 87 4.61 -0.14 9.15
C THR A 87 3.63 0.60 10.04
N ALA A 88 3.11 1.72 9.54
CA ALA A 88 2.00 2.43 10.16
C ALA A 88 0.87 2.51 9.13
N VAL A 89 -0.35 2.20 9.57
CA VAL A 89 -1.54 2.29 8.72
C VAL A 89 -2.57 3.14 9.44
N GLU A 90 -3.12 4.13 8.73
CA GLU A 90 -4.20 4.94 9.27
C GLU A 90 -5.38 4.94 8.33
N VAL A 91 -6.57 4.95 8.90
CA VAL A 91 -7.81 5.12 8.16
C VAL A 91 -8.05 6.62 8.00
N ILE A 92 -8.20 7.05 6.75
CA ILE A 92 -8.44 8.46 6.45
C ILE A 92 -9.94 8.70 6.43
N ALA A 93 -10.40 9.66 7.23
CA ALA A 93 -11.81 10.05 7.21
C ALA A 93 -12.14 10.69 5.87
N GLU A 94 -13.25 10.27 5.27
CA GLU A 94 -13.73 10.90 4.07
C GLU A 94 -14.23 12.29 4.39
N GLN A 95 -13.64 13.26 3.71
CA GLN A 95 -14.09 14.64 3.82
C GLN A 95 -14.77 15.04 2.54
N ARG A 96 -15.92 15.68 2.70
CA ARG A 96 -16.54 16.40 1.60
C ARG A 96 -15.74 17.65 1.37
N THR A 97 -14.93 17.64 0.37
CA THR A 97 -14.27 18.87 -0.05
C THR A 97 -15.08 19.46 -1.18
N SER A 98 -15.54 20.68 -0.98
CA SER A 98 -16.03 21.42 -2.11
C SER A 98 -14.81 21.90 -2.89
N CYS A 99 -14.86 21.72 -4.18
CA CYS A 99 -13.81 22.15 -5.07
C CYS A 99 -13.65 23.66 -4.97
N GLY A 100 -12.44 24.14 -4.82
CA GLY A 100 -12.18 25.56 -4.67
C GLY A 100 -12.17 26.02 -3.22
N SER A 101 -12.42 25.15 -2.30
CA SER A 101 -12.23 25.44 -0.89
C SER A 101 -10.82 25.04 -0.46
#